data_de238dcb4facf0041ce2fee78c380d39
#
_entry.id   de238dcb4facf0041ce2fee78c380d39
#
_cell.length_a   1.000
_cell.length_b   1.000
_cell.length_c   1.000
_cell.angle_alpha   90.00
_cell.angle_beta   90.00
_cell.angle_gamma   90.00
#
_symmetry.space_group_name_H-M   'P 1'
#
loop_
_entity.id
_entity.type
_entity.pdbx_description
1 polymer ?
#
loop_
_entity_poly.entity_id
_entity_poly.type
_entity_poly.pdbx_seq_one_letter_code
_entity_poly.pdbx_strand_id
1 'polypeptide(L)'
;MFQLLLAVIYLAFISLGLPDSLLGSAWPAMYQELTVPVSYAGGISMIIAVGTVISSLQSDRLTGRYGTGKVTAFSVLMTAAALFGFSVSHSYAALCLWAVPYGLGAGSVDASLNNYVALHYESRHMSWLHCMWGVGASLGPYVMGYALSGGQGWNMGYRSIAVLQIALTVILFLSLPLWDGKRKSKEDASQNEKKTKPLSLGEIVRIPGAKEVMAAFFCYCALEQTAGLWASSYLVLYHGLSADTAAGFAGLFFVGITVGRAFSGFLTLRLHDIQMIRLGCAPVYPSIIHSTPEHFGVGKSQAMIGVQMASAYVGTCLMPPVFGLIANHISAALLPLYLLLILALMIFMHEKMLRKVYES
;
A
#
# COMPACT_ATOMS: atom_id res chain seq x y z
N MET A 1 16.14 -18.84 12.19
CA MET A 1 15.74 -17.53 12.73
C MET A 1 15.42 -16.50 11.63
N PHE A 2 16.28 -16.33 10.62
CA PHE A 2 16.10 -15.37 9.51
C PHE A 2 14.86 -15.66 8.65
N GLN A 3 14.64 -16.93 8.27
CA GLN A 3 13.46 -17.33 7.48
C GLN A 3 12.14 -17.21 8.24
N LEU A 4 12.15 -17.42 9.56
CA LEU A 4 10.95 -17.28 10.38
C LEU A 4 10.48 -15.82 10.46
N LEU A 5 11.41 -14.86 10.61
CA LEU A 5 11.09 -13.45 10.61
C LEU A 5 10.53 -13.01 9.25
N LEU A 6 11.10 -13.51 8.14
CA LEU A 6 10.59 -13.22 6.80
C LEU A 6 9.16 -13.75 6.62
N ALA A 7 8.87 -14.95 7.12
CA ALA A 7 7.50 -15.49 7.09
C ALA A 7 6.52 -14.62 7.88
N VAL A 8 6.93 -14.11 9.05
CA VAL A 8 6.12 -13.17 9.85
C VAL A 8 5.89 -11.86 9.08
N ILE A 9 6.89 -11.34 8.39
CA ILE A 9 6.77 -10.14 7.55
C ILE A 9 5.80 -10.38 6.40
N TYR A 10 5.86 -11.53 5.72
CA TYR A 10 4.92 -11.88 4.66
C TYR A 10 3.48 -12.02 5.18
N LEU A 11 3.28 -12.64 6.35
CA LEU A 11 1.98 -12.69 7.00
C LEU A 11 1.44 -11.29 7.33
N ALA A 12 2.31 -10.39 7.78
CA ALA A 12 1.92 -9.00 8.04
C ALA A 12 1.47 -8.28 6.76
N PHE A 13 2.05 -8.60 5.60
CA PHE A 13 1.62 -8.03 4.31
C PHE A 13 0.32 -8.65 3.77
N ILE A 14 0.09 -9.94 3.98
CA ILE A 14 -1.23 -10.53 3.71
C ILE A 14 -2.29 -9.80 4.54
N SER A 15 -2.00 -9.57 5.82
CA SER A 15 -2.93 -8.87 6.70
C SER A 15 -3.17 -7.41 6.31
N LEU A 16 -2.18 -6.75 5.73
CA LEU A 16 -2.34 -5.39 5.21
C LEU A 16 -3.28 -5.36 4.00
N GLY A 17 -3.16 -6.36 3.09
CA GLY A 17 -4.01 -6.47 1.91
C GLY A 17 -5.45 -6.89 2.21
N LEU A 18 -5.67 -7.77 3.19
CA LEU A 18 -7.00 -8.31 3.51
C LEU A 18 -8.10 -7.25 3.65
N PRO A 19 -7.91 -6.14 4.38
CA PRO A 19 -8.95 -5.14 4.57
C PRO A 19 -9.05 -4.10 3.44
N ASP A 20 -8.04 -3.95 2.57
CA ASP A 20 -8.01 -2.89 1.55
C ASP A 20 -9.18 -2.97 0.56
N SER A 21 -9.66 -4.16 0.26
CA SER A 21 -10.78 -4.41 -0.65
C SER A 21 -12.13 -4.59 0.03
N LEU A 22 -12.19 -4.61 1.38
CA LEU A 22 -13.41 -4.88 2.13
C LEU A 22 -14.47 -3.79 1.97
N LEU A 23 -14.06 -2.52 2.05
CA LEU A 23 -15.01 -1.40 1.95
C LEU A 23 -15.75 -1.45 0.61
N GLY A 24 -15.03 -1.64 -0.49
CA GLY A 24 -15.62 -1.76 -1.83
C GLY A 24 -16.57 -2.94 -1.96
N SER A 25 -16.21 -4.09 -1.38
CA SER A 25 -17.01 -5.32 -1.43
C SER A 25 -18.26 -5.24 -0.55
N ALA A 26 -18.18 -4.59 0.61
CA ALA A 26 -19.28 -4.47 1.57
C ALA A 26 -20.22 -3.31 1.26
N TRP A 27 -19.73 -2.26 0.60
CA TRP A 27 -20.44 -0.99 0.45
C TRP A 27 -21.82 -1.12 -0.20
N PRO A 28 -22.06 -1.96 -1.21
CA PRO A 28 -23.39 -2.13 -1.78
C PRO A 28 -24.46 -2.56 -0.77
N ALA A 29 -24.09 -3.30 0.29
CA ALA A 29 -24.97 -3.64 1.40
C ALA A 29 -25.00 -2.56 2.47
N MET A 30 -23.83 -1.97 2.79
CA MET A 30 -23.69 -0.98 3.85
C MET A 30 -24.46 0.31 3.60
N TYR A 31 -24.36 0.90 2.40
CA TYR A 31 -25.02 2.19 2.14
C TYR A 31 -26.54 2.11 2.23
N GLN A 32 -27.12 0.96 1.87
CA GLN A 32 -28.58 0.72 1.97
C GLN A 32 -28.99 0.62 3.44
N GLU A 33 -28.30 -0.19 4.24
CA GLU A 33 -28.59 -0.39 5.65
C GLU A 33 -28.37 0.89 6.47
N LEU A 34 -27.32 1.66 6.16
CA LEU A 34 -27.00 2.92 6.82
C LEU A 34 -27.83 4.09 6.29
N THR A 35 -28.65 3.90 5.25
CA THR A 35 -29.49 4.93 4.60
C THR A 35 -28.70 6.17 4.18
N VAL A 36 -27.51 5.98 3.61
CA VAL A 36 -26.61 7.06 3.17
C VAL A 36 -26.40 7.00 1.65
N PRO A 37 -26.01 8.11 1.00
CA PRO A 37 -25.65 8.12 -0.41
C PRO A 37 -24.50 7.15 -0.73
N VAL A 38 -24.51 6.53 -1.91
CA VAL A 38 -23.45 5.62 -2.39
C VAL A 38 -22.07 6.31 -2.36
N SER A 39 -22.00 7.62 -2.65
CA SER A 39 -20.77 8.41 -2.65
C SER A 39 -20.06 8.52 -1.29
N TYR A 40 -20.74 8.17 -0.20
CA TYR A 40 -20.18 8.28 1.16
C TYR A 40 -19.05 7.27 1.44
N ALA A 41 -18.90 6.20 0.64
CA ALA A 41 -17.70 5.35 0.67
C ALA A 41 -16.42 6.17 0.48
N GLY A 42 -16.47 7.16 -0.41
CA GLY A 42 -15.35 8.06 -0.66
C GLY A 42 -14.90 8.83 0.57
N GLY A 43 -15.82 9.24 1.45
CA GLY A 43 -15.50 9.92 2.70
C GLY A 43 -14.70 9.03 3.65
N ILE A 44 -15.10 7.77 3.83
CA ILE A 44 -14.37 6.79 4.66
C ILE A 44 -12.97 6.55 4.05
N SER A 45 -12.90 6.30 2.74
CA SER A 45 -11.63 6.07 2.03
C SER A 45 -10.68 7.26 2.14
N MET A 46 -11.18 8.49 2.05
CA MET A 46 -10.37 9.70 2.23
C MET A 46 -9.83 9.82 3.65
N ILE A 47 -10.63 9.52 4.69
CA ILE A 47 -10.16 9.54 6.08
C ILE A 47 -9.04 8.51 6.27
N ILE A 48 -9.21 7.30 5.74
CA ILE A 48 -8.17 6.25 5.77
C ILE A 48 -6.91 6.76 5.06
N ALA A 49 -7.02 7.29 3.83
CA ALA A 49 -5.89 7.76 3.05
C ALA A 49 -5.12 8.91 3.75
N VAL A 50 -5.82 9.88 4.32
CA VAL A 50 -5.20 10.98 5.09
C VAL A 50 -4.45 10.42 6.31
N GLY A 51 -5.07 9.50 7.06
CA GLY A 51 -4.42 8.82 8.19
C GLY A 51 -3.16 8.07 7.76
N THR A 52 -3.22 7.38 6.62
CA THR A 52 -2.10 6.63 6.03
C THR A 52 -0.95 7.57 5.63
N VAL A 53 -1.25 8.70 4.99
CA VAL A 53 -0.24 9.74 4.65
C VAL A 53 0.46 10.26 5.91
N ILE A 54 -0.32 10.66 6.92
CA ILE A 54 0.23 11.19 8.19
C ILE A 54 1.14 10.15 8.86
N SER A 55 0.69 8.91 8.92
CA SER A 55 1.40 7.81 9.56
C SER A 55 2.68 7.43 8.82
N SER A 56 2.64 7.38 7.49
CA SER A 56 3.83 7.11 6.66
C SER A 56 4.91 8.18 6.86
N LEU A 57 4.53 9.46 6.94
CA LEU A 57 5.45 10.57 7.22
C LEU A 57 6.07 10.52 8.61
N GLN A 58 5.40 9.89 9.59
CA GLN A 58 5.93 9.72 10.94
C GLN A 58 6.71 8.41 11.13
N SER A 59 6.73 7.53 10.14
CA SER A 59 7.30 6.18 10.24
C SER A 59 8.78 6.19 10.62
N ASP A 60 9.57 7.15 10.11
CA ASP A 60 10.99 7.31 10.45
C ASP A 60 11.20 7.59 11.95
N ARG A 61 10.43 8.52 12.52
CA ARG A 61 10.50 8.86 13.94
C ARG A 61 10.05 7.70 14.84
N LEU A 62 8.98 7.02 14.43
CA LEU A 62 8.42 5.90 15.19
C LEU A 62 9.37 4.69 15.18
N THR A 63 9.90 4.32 14.01
CA THR A 63 10.84 3.21 13.87
C THR A 63 12.19 3.51 14.54
N GLY A 64 12.68 4.73 14.44
CA GLY A 64 13.89 5.16 15.12
C GLY A 64 13.77 5.09 16.65
N ARG A 65 12.59 5.38 17.21
CA ARG A 65 12.35 5.38 18.66
C ARG A 65 11.98 3.99 19.22
N TYR A 66 11.11 3.26 18.54
CA TYR A 66 10.51 2.03 19.07
C TYR A 66 11.02 0.76 18.37
N GLY A 67 11.64 0.88 17.20
CA GLY A 67 12.06 -0.23 16.34
C GLY A 67 10.91 -0.75 15.44
N THR A 68 11.29 -1.33 14.30
CA THR A 68 10.34 -1.80 13.27
C THR A 68 9.32 -2.81 13.81
N GLY A 69 9.78 -3.80 14.61
CA GLY A 69 8.88 -4.86 15.13
C GLY A 69 7.75 -4.31 16.00
N LYS A 70 8.07 -3.40 16.93
CA LYS A 70 7.04 -2.79 17.79
C LYS A 70 6.10 -1.90 16.98
N VAL A 71 6.63 -1.08 16.08
CA VAL A 71 5.80 -0.22 15.21
C VAL A 71 4.83 -1.09 14.41
N THR A 72 5.30 -2.17 13.80
CA THR A 72 4.45 -3.13 13.06
C THR A 72 3.37 -3.74 13.95
N ALA A 73 3.72 -4.27 15.12
CA ALA A 73 2.77 -4.93 16.02
C ALA A 73 1.66 -3.98 16.51
N PHE A 74 2.02 -2.75 16.94
CA PHE A 74 1.04 -1.75 17.38
C PHE A 74 0.17 -1.24 16.23
N SER A 75 0.73 -1.08 15.05
CA SER A 75 0.00 -0.63 13.87
C SER A 75 -1.02 -1.67 13.40
N VAL A 76 -0.65 -2.97 13.37
CA VAL A 76 -1.61 -4.04 13.07
C VAL A 76 -2.68 -4.16 14.16
N LEU A 77 -2.34 -3.93 15.43
CA LEU A 77 -3.34 -3.84 16.50
C LEU A 77 -4.34 -2.71 16.25
N MET A 78 -3.88 -1.54 15.79
CA MET A 78 -4.77 -0.41 15.47
C MET A 78 -5.72 -0.76 14.31
N THR A 79 -5.22 -1.39 13.26
CA THR A 79 -6.07 -1.85 12.14
C THR A 79 -7.05 -2.92 12.57
N ALA A 80 -6.63 -3.88 13.41
CA ALA A 80 -7.51 -4.91 13.97
C ALA A 80 -8.65 -4.30 14.80
N ALA A 81 -8.32 -3.34 15.69
CA ALA A 81 -9.31 -2.62 16.49
C ALA A 81 -10.28 -1.82 15.60
N ALA A 82 -9.78 -1.17 14.55
CA ALA A 82 -10.61 -0.44 13.60
C ALA A 82 -11.59 -1.36 12.86
N LEU A 83 -11.13 -2.51 12.38
CA LEU A 83 -11.98 -3.48 11.69
C LEU A 83 -13.05 -4.07 12.62
N PHE A 84 -12.66 -4.35 13.87
CA PHE A 84 -13.63 -4.74 14.88
C PHE A 84 -14.65 -3.63 15.12
N GLY A 85 -14.19 -2.38 15.23
CA GLY A 85 -15.04 -1.19 15.32
C GLY A 85 -16.01 -1.07 14.14
N PHE A 86 -15.54 -1.29 12.90
CA PHE A 86 -16.44 -1.36 11.74
C PHE A 86 -17.50 -2.44 11.92
N SER A 87 -17.12 -3.63 12.40
CA SER A 87 -18.02 -4.76 12.56
C SER A 87 -19.17 -4.53 13.57
N VAL A 88 -19.03 -3.58 14.49
CA VAL A 88 -20.04 -3.23 15.49
C VAL A 88 -20.68 -1.86 15.26
N SER A 89 -20.32 -1.20 14.15
CA SER A 89 -20.85 0.12 13.81
C SER A 89 -22.24 0.00 13.20
N HIS A 90 -23.14 0.91 13.61
CA HIS A 90 -24.50 1.02 13.09
C HIS A 90 -24.78 2.42 12.51
N SER A 91 -23.74 3.24 12.32
CA SER A 91 -23.87 4.58 11.74
C SER A 91 -22.65 4.94 10.91
N TYR A 92 -22.87 5.79 9.90
CA TYR A 92 -21.79 6.33 9.07
C TYR A 92 -20.72 7.08 9.89
N ALA A 93 -21.15 7.86 10.88
CA ALA A 93 -20.24 8.61 11.75
C ALA A 93 -19.32 7.68 12.57
N ALA A 94 -19.83 6.53 13.04
CA ALA A 94 -19.01 5.54 13.72
C ALA A 94 -17.98 4.92 12.79
N LEU A 95 -18.33 4.63 11.53
CA LEU A 95 -17.39 4.14 10.52
C LEU A 95 -16.28 5.18 10.24
N CYS A 96 -16.64 6.45 10.10
CA CYS A 96 -15.67 7.54 9.93
C CYS A 96 -14.71 7.64 11.13
N LEU A 97 -15.21 7.47 12.36
CA LEU A 97 -14.37 7.48 13.56
C LEU A 97 -13.36 6.33 13.54
N TRP A 98 -13.79 5.12 13.22
CA TRP A 98 -12.92 3.95 13.14
C TRP A 98 -11.98 3.97 11.91
N ALA A 99 -12.31 4.73 10.87
CA ALA A 99 -11.44 4.93 9.71
C ALA A 99 -10.11 5.64 10.08
N VAL A 100 -10.12 6.47 11.14
CA VAL A 100 -8.91 7.18 11.61
C VAL A 100 -7.84 6.21 12.12
N PRO A 101 -8.07 5.36 13.15
CA PRO A 101 -7.08 4.40 13.60
C PRO A 101 -6.71 3.39 12.49
N TYR A 102 -7.64 3.05 11.59
CA TYR A 102 -7.33 2.21 10.44
C TYR A 102 -6.22 2.82 9.58
N GLY A 103 -6.40 4.05 9.10
CA GLY A 103 -5.42 4.72 8.24
C GLY A 103 -4.08 4.94 8.94
N LEU A 104 -4.09 5.38 10.21
CA LEU A 104 -2.87 5.57 11.00
C LEU A 104 -2.09 4.25 11.19
N GLY A 105 -2.77 3.13 11.38
CA GLY A 105 -2.15 1.81 11.46
C GLY A 105 -1.53 1.38 10.13
N ALA A 106 -2.29 1.46 9.04
CA ALA A 106 -1.87 0.98 7.72
C ALA A 106 -0.57 1.63 7.22
N GLY A 107 -0.47 2.96 7.29
CA GLY A 107 0.69 3.68 6.72
C GLY A 107 2.02 3.42 7.44
N SER A 108 2.01 3.29 8.77
CA SER A 108 3.23 3.00 9.52
C SER A 108 3.74 1.59 9.29
N VAL A 109 2.84 0.59 9.18
CA VAL A 109 3.23 -0.80 8.85
C VAL A 109 3.89 -0.84 7.48
N ASP A 110 3.23 -0.28 6.48
CA ASP A 110 3.68 -0.32 5.10
C ASP A 110 5.09 0.31 4.97
N ALA A 111 5.27 1.55 5.40
CA ALA A 111 6.55 2.23 5.32
C ALA A 111 7.66 1.53 6.13
N SER A 112 7.34 1.01 7.32
CA SER A 112 8.33 0.37 8.21
C SER A 112 8.81 -0.98 7.67
N LEU A 113 7.90 -1.82 7.19
CA LEU A 113 8.25 -3.14 6.68
C LEU A 113 8.93 -3.06 5.32
N ASN A 114 8.49 -2.16 4.44
CA ASN A 114 9.17 -1.92 3.16
C ASN A 114 10.63 -1.50 3.37
N ASN A 115 10.89 -0.54 4.27
CA ASN A 115 12.26 -0.16 4.59
C ASN A 115 13.06 -1.31 5.22
N TYR A 116 12.45 -2.08 6.13
CA TYR A 116 13.12 -3.20 6.75
C TYR A 116 13.53 -4.26 5.72
N VAL A 117 12.65 -4.60 4.78
CA VAL A 117 12.95 -5.55 3.71
C VAL A 117 13.99 -4.98 2.74
N ALA A 118 13.89 -3.70 2.36
CA ALA A 118 14.88 -3.04 1.49
C ALA A 118 16.30 -3.06 2.08
N LEU A 119 16.43 -2.98 3.41
CA LEU A 119 17.73 -2.94 4.09
C LEU A 119 18.32 -4.33 4.41
N HIS A 120 17.49 -5.38 4.49
CA HIS A 120 17.91 -6.65 5.07
C HIS A 120 17.73 -7.86 4.16
N TYR A 121 17.02 -7.70 3.04
CA TYR A 121 16.67 -8.78 2.13
C TYR A 121 16.94 -8.39 0.67
N GLU A 122 17.01 -9.38 -0.20
CA GLU A 122 17.21 -9.20 -1.63
C GLU A 122 15.93 -8.70 -2.32
N SER A 123 16.04 -8.08 -3.50
CA SER A 123 14.95 -7.52 -4.29
C SER A 123 13.79 -8.51 -4.53
N ARG A 124 14.09 -9.81 -4.71
CA ARG A 124 13.06 -10.85 -4.84
C ARG A 124 12.08 -10.89 -3.67
N HIS A 125 12.57 -10.68 -2.45
CA HIS A 125 11.72 -10.69 -1.26
C HIS A 125 10.81 -9.47 -1.19
N MET A 126 11.23 -8.33 -1.74
CA MET A 126 10.37 -7.16 -1.90
C MET A 126 9.22 -7.45 -2.88
N SER A 127 9.50 -8.07 -4.02
CA SER A 127 8.48 -8.47 -4.99
C SER A 127 7.49 -9.48 -4.40
N TRP A 128 7.97 -10.48 -3.68
CA TRP A 128 7.12 -11.46 -3.00
C TRP A 128 6.34 -10.87 -1.82
N LEU A 129 6.89 -9.90 -1.13
CA LEU A 129 6.19 -9.14 -0.10
C LEU A 129 4.91 -8.50 -0.66
N HIS A 130 5.04 -7.79 -1.77
CA HIS A 130 3.90 -7.17 -2.44
C HIS A 130 2.98 -8.17 -3.15
N CYS A 131 3.49 -9.35 -3.53
CA CYS A 131 2.64 -10.46 -3.94
C CYS A 131 1.75 -10.94 -2.77
N MET A 132 2.29 -11.05 -1.56
CA MET A 132 1.52 -11.44 -0.36
C MET A 132 0.43 -10.41 -0.02
N TRP A 133 0.70 -9.10 -0.19
CA TRP A 133 -0.35 -8.08 -0.13
C TRP A 133 -1.46 -8.37 -1.14
N GLY A 134 -1.12 -8.67 -2.39
CA GLY A 134 -2.08 -9.01 -3.44
C GLY A 134 -2.93 -10.26 -3.12
N VAL A 135 -2.33 -11.27 -2.48
CA VAL A 135 -3.07 -12.44 -1.96
C VAL A 135 -4.10 -11.99 -0.93
N GLY A 136 -3.71 -11.15 0.04
CA GLY A 136 -4.62 -10.60 1.04
C GLY A 136 -5.76 -9.81 0.41
N ALA A 137 -5.45 -8.87 -0.50
CA ALA A 137 -6.41 -8.04 -1.20
C ALA A 137 -7.39 -8.86 -2.05
N SER A 138 -6.95 -10.00 -2.57
CA SER A 138 -7.81 -10.92 -3.31
C SER A 138 -8.74 -11.73 -2.39
N LEU A 139 -8.28 -12.13 -1.20
CA LEU A 139 -9.05 -12.96 -0.27
C LEU A 139 -10.15 -12.17 0.47
N GLY A 140 -9.92 -10.89 0.75
CA GLY A 140 -10.87 -10.04 1.48
C GLY A 140 -12.29 -10.07 0.91
N PRO A 141 -12.50 -9.83 -0.40
CA PRO A 141 -13.81 -9.88 -1.04
C PRO A 141 -14.51 -11.23 -0.95
N TYR A 142 -13.76 -12.34 -0.99
CA TYR A 142 -14.36 -13.68 -0.85
C TYR A 142 -14.91 -13.91 0.55
N VAL A 143 -14.19 -13.49 1.59
CA VAL A 143 -14.67 -13.56 2.98
C VAL A 143 -15.92 -12.70 3.15
N MET A 144 -15.93 -11.49 2.60
CA MET A 144 -17.10 -10.60 2.61
C MET A 144 -18.26 -11.20 1.83
N GLY A 145 -18.01 -11.69 0.62
CA GLY A 145 -19.02 -12.33 -0.23
C GLY A 145 -19.67 -13.53 0.46
N TYR A 146 -18.87 -14.37 1.13
CA TYR A 146 -19.39 -15.50 1.91
C TYR A 146 -20.31 -15.04 3.05
N ALA A 147 -19.92 -14.00 3.80
CA ALA A 147 -20.74 -13.46 4.87
C ALA A 147 -22.06 -12.86 4.35
N LEU A 148 -22.02 -12.16 3.23
CA LEU A 148 -23.21 -11.56 2.60
C LEU A 148 -24.15 -12.62 2.02
N SER A 149 -23.61 -13.58 1.27
CA SER A 149 -24.39 -14.67 0.68
C SER A 149 -24.99 -15.60 1.74
N GLY A 150 -24.31 -15.79 2.88
CA GLY A 150 -24.80 -16.56 4.02
C GLY A 150 -25.84 -15.83 4.87
N GLY A 151 -26.27 -14.61 4.50
CA GLY A 151 -27.25 -13.82 5.25
C GLY A 151 -26.74 -13.28 6.60
N GLN A 152 -25.42 -13.33 6.84
CA GLN A 152 -24.80 -12.89 8.09
C GLN A 152 -24.47 -11.38 8.09
N GLY A 153 -24.65 -10.72 6.95
CA GLY A 153 -24.40 -9.29 6.78
C GLY A 153 -22.91 -8.90 6.69
N TRP A 154 -22.67 -7.65 6.29
CA TRP A 154 -21.33 -7.09 6.14
C TRP A 154 -20.56 -7.00 7.47
N ASN A 155 -21.26 -6.84 8.58
CA ASN A 155 -20.69 -6.81 9.93
C ASN A 155 -19.90 -8.08 10.23
N MET A 156 -20.43 -9.27 9.82
CA MET A 156 -19.75 -10.54 10.01
C MET A 156 -18.51 -10.67 9.12
N GLY A 157 -18.56 -10.14 7.90
CA GLY A 157 -17.38 -10.06 7.03
C GLY A 157 -16.23 -9.28 7.68
N TYR A 158 -16.52 -8.07 8.18
CA TYR A 158 -15.52 -7.27 8.93
C TYR A 158 -15.05 -7.98 10.21
N ARG A 159 -15.98 -8.61 10.96
CA ARG A 159 -15.63 -9.34 12.19
C ARG A 159 -14.69 -10.51 11.91
N SER A 160 -14.93 -11.25 10.85
CA SER A 160 -14.07 -12.38 10.44
C SER A 160 -12.65 -11.92 10.15
N ILE A 161 -12.49 -10.84 9.39
CA ILE A 161 -11.17 -10.26 9.11
C ILE A 161 -10.55 -9.65 10.38
N ALA A 162 -11.33 -9.00 11.25
CA ALA A 162 -10.82 -8.47 12.52
C ALA A 162 -10.26 -9.59 13.41
N VAL A 163 -10.92 -10.75 13.50
CA VAL A 163 -10.42 -11.91 14.26
C VAL A 163 -9.09 -12.41 13.69
N LEU A 164 -8.96 -12.50 12.37
CA LEU A 164 -7.70 -12.87 11.71
C LEU A 164 -6.60 -11.84 12.03
N GLN A 165 -6.93 -10.56 12.01
CA GLN A 165 -5.98 -9.48 12.34
C GLN A 165 -5.56 -9.51 13.82
N ILE A 166 -6.48 -9.82 14.74
CA ILE A 166 -6.16 -10.00 16.17
C ILE A 166 -5.21 -11.19 16.35
N ALA A 167 -5.49 -12.33 15.72
CA ALA A 167 -4.61 -13.49 15.76
C ALA A 167 -3.20 -13.16 15.25
N LEU A 168 -3.12 -12.43 14.14
CA LEU A 168 -1.84 -11.98 13.60
C LEU A 168 -1.14 -10.98 14.52
N THR A 169 -1.88 -10.07 15.15
CA THR A 169 -1.35 -9.15 16.15
C THR A 169 -0.65 -9.91 17.28
N VAL A 170 -1.26 -10.98 17.78
CA VAL A 170 -0.65 -11.85 18.80
C VAL A 170 0.64 -12.48 18.28
N ILE A 171 0.63 -13.01 17.05
CA ILE A 171 1.86 -13.56 16.41
C ILE A 171 2.96 -12.50 16.32
N LEU A 172 2.61 -11.27 15.93
CA LEU A 172 3.57 -10.16 15.84
C LEU A 172 4.17 -9.80 17.21
N PHE A 173 3.36 -9.72 18.27
CA PHE A 173 3.87 -9.49 19.62
C PHE A 173 4.78 -10.63 20.09
N LEU A 174 4.43 -11.88 19.83
CA LEU A 174 5.26 -13.04 20.17
C LEU A 174 6.56 -13.07 19.34
N SER A 175 6.56 -12.49 18.16
CA SER A 175 7.74 -12.42 17.28
C SER A 175 8.74 -11.30 17.64
N LEU A 176 8.40 -10.39 18.55
CA LEU A 176 9.27 -9.24 18.91
C LEU A 176 10.71 -9.62 19.23
N PRO A 177 11.01 -10.73 19.94
CA PRO A 177 12.38 -11.14 20.19
C PRO A 177 13.20 -11.45 18.93
N LEU A 178 12.53 -11.82 17.81
CA LEU A 178 13.19 -12.10 16.54
C LEU A 178 13.74 -10.82 15.86
N TRP A 179 13.11 -9.66 16.14
CA TRP A 179 13.51 -8.35 15.62
C TRP A 179 14.70 -7.77 16.38
N ASP A 180 14.80 -8.02 17.69
CA ASP A 180 15.85 -7.50 18.55
C ASP A 180 17.24 -8.16 18.29
N GLY A 181 17.25 -9.40 17.82
CA GLY A 181 18.50 -10.12 17.53
C GLY A 181 19.37 -9.44 16.46
N LYS A 182 18.79 -8.66 15.56
CA LYS A 182 19.51 -7.88 14.53
C LYS A 182 19.90 -6.48 14.99
N ARG A 183 19.19 -5.92 15.94
CA ARG A 183 19.52 -4.62 16.53
C ARG A 183 20.84 -4.67 17.26
N LYS A 184 21.09 -5.74 18.04
CA LYS A 184 22.35 -5.96 18.76
C LYS A 184 23.55 -6.14 17.81
N SER A 185 23.41 -6.89 16.72
CA SER A 185 24.51 -7.10 15.77
C SER A 185 24.87 -5.84 14.95
N LYS A 186 23.94 -4.85 14.85
CA LYS A 186 24.20 -3.54 14.22
C LYS A 186 24.70 -2.50 15.22
N GLU A 187 24.27 -2.55 16.47
CA GLU A 187 24.83 -1.69 17.54
C GLU A 187 26.29 -1.97 17.76
N ASP A 188 26.72 -3.24 17.65
CA ASP A 188 28.15 -3.63 17.72
C ASP A 188 28.95 -3.21 16.47
N ALA A 189 28.30 -3.09 15.30
CA ALA A 189 28.94 -2.65 14.05
C ALA A 189 28.88 -1.12 13.84
N SER A 190 27.93 -0.42 14.47
CA SER A 190 27.66 1.02 14.28
C SER A 190 27.96 1.88 15.50
N GLN A 191 28.88 1.46 16.38
CA GLN A 191 29.40 2.37 17.42
C GLN A 191 30.06 3.63 16.85
N ASN A 192 30.19 3.76 15.52
CA ASN A 192 30.74 4.92 14.83
C ASN A 192 29.73 5.73 13.98
N GLU A 193 28.48 5.28 13.80
CA GLU A 193 27.48 6.11 13.12
C GLU A 193 26.61 6.84 14.17
N LYS A 194 26.83 8.14 14.30
CA LYS A 194 26.01 9.06 15.08
C LYS A 194 24.54 8.77 14.78
N LYS A 195 23.70 8.56 15.82
CA LYS A 195 22.24 8.54 15.71
C LYS A 195 21.82 9.75 14.90
N THR A 196 21.54 9.57 13.63
CA THR A 196 21.11 10.64 12.75
C THR A 196 19.76 11.13 13.25
N LYS A 197 19.67 12.44 13.49
CA LYS A 197 18.42 13.10 13.87
C LYS A 197 17.38 12.84 12.78
N PRO A 198 16.12 12.52 13.12
CA PRO A 198 15.07 12.36 12.11
C PRO A 198 15.01 13.56 11.17
N LEU A 199 15.06 13.30 9.87
CA LEU A 199 15.03 14.37 8.86
C LEU A 199 13.65 15.03 8.84
N SER A 200 13.64 16.34 8.73
CA SER A 200 12.41 17.09 8.46
C SER A 200 11.98 16.92 7.00
N LEU A 201 10.70 17.10 6.72
CA LEU A 201 10.18 17.01 5.34
C LEU A 201 10.92 17.96 4.38
N GLY A 202 11.26 19.17 4.85
CA GLY A 202 12.00 20.14 4.06
C GLY A 202 13.43 19.70 3.74
N GLU A 203 14.08 18.97 4.63
CA GLU A 203 15.42 18.42 4.40
C GLU A 203 15.35 17.25 3.40
N ILE A 204 14.35 16.37 3.51
CA ILE A 204 14.14 15.26 2.59
C ILE A 204 13.92 15.75 1.16
N VAL A 205 13.04 16.72 0.98
CA VAL A 205 12.68 17.27 -0.35
C VAL A 205 13.86 17.99 -1.03
N ARG A 206 14.90 18.37 -0.26
CA ARG A 206 16.15 18.97 -0.78
C ARG A 206 17.20 17.93 -1.22
N ILE A 207 17.01 16.66 -0.86
CA ILE A 207 17.92 15.60 -1.31
C ILE A 207 17.84 15.48 -2.85
N PRO A 208 18.98 15.44 -3.56
CA PRO A 208 18.97 15.24 -5.01
C PRO A 208 18.18 13.98 -5.40
N GLY A 209 17.27 14.09 -6.38
CA GLY A 209 16.42 12.98 -6.82
C GLY A 209 15.16 12.75 -5.97
N ALA A 210 15.04 13.33 -4.77
CA ALA A 210 13.90 13.06 -3.87
C ALA A 210 12.54 13.47 -4.49
N LYS A 211 12.45 14.67 -5.05
CA LYS A 211 11.23 15.15 -5.69
C LYS A 211 10.83 14.29 -6.88
N GLU A 212 11.80 13.85 -7.62
CA GLU A 212 11.63 13.05 -8.82
C GLU A 212 11.10 11.65 -8.47
N VAL A 213 11.67 10.97 -7.46
CA VAL A 213 11.19 9.65 -7.03
C VAL A 213 9.81 9.74 -6.38
N MET A 214 9.53 10.81 -5.61
CA MET A 214 8.19 11.06 -5.06
C MET A 214 7.17 11.22 -6.17
N ALA A 215 7.47 12.01 -7.21
CA ALA A 215 6.59 12.21 -8.35
C ALA A 215 6.40 10.91 -9.17
N ALA A 216 7.46 10.13 -9.39
CA ALA A 216 7.37 8.85 -10.05
C ALA A 216 6.47 7.87 -9.28
N PHE A 217 6.60 7.82 -7.96
CA PHE A 217 5.83 6.93 -7.11
C PHE A 217 4.36 7.36 -6.97
N PHE A 218 4.11 8.69 -6.89
CA PHE A 218 2.78 9.28 -7.04
C PHE A 218 2.11 8.82 -8.34
N CYS A 219 2.80 8.98 -9.48
CA CYS A 219 2.27 8.61 -10.79
C CYS A 219 1.99 7.10 -10.88
N TYR A 220 2.86 6.26 -10.34
CA TYR A 220 2.66 4.81 -10.33
C TYR A 220 1.36 4.44 -9.61
N CYS A 221 1.19 4.87 -8.36
CA CYS A 221 0.01 4.55 -7.59
C CYS A 221 -1.27 5.22 -8.13
N ALA A 222 -1.15 6.42 -8.69
CA ALA A 222 -2.24 7.08 -9.41
C ALA A 222 -2.70 6.25 -10.61
N LEU A 223 -1.76 5.71 -11.40
CA LEU A 223 -2.05 4.86 -12.56
C LEU A 223 -2.72 3.55 -12.13
N GLU A 224 -2.12 2.83 -11.18
CA GLU A 224 -2.61 1.53 -10.69
C GLU A 224 -4.03 1.66 -10.14
N GLN A 225 -4.28 2.65 -9.27
CA GLN A 225 -5.59 2.86 -8.65
C GLN A 225 -6.64 3.39 -9.63
N THR A 226 -6.25 4.28 -10.55
CA THR A 226 -7.19 4.77 -11.57
C THR A 226 -7.59 3.65 -12.51
N ALA A 227 -6.64 2.84 -12.97
CA ALA A 227 -6.94 1.68 -13.81
C ALA A 227 -7.85 0.70 -13.08
N GLY A 228 -7.53 0.32 -11.84
CA GLY A 228 -8.33 -0.60 -11.03
C GLY A 228 -9.75 -0.12 -10.78
N LEU A 229 -9.93 1.18 -10.49
CA LEU A 229 -11.24 1.74 -10.19
C LEU A 229 -12.11 1.95 -11.43
N TRP A 230 -11.51 2.39 -12.55
CA TRP A 230 -12.27 2.87 -13.72
C TRP A 230 -12.33 1.89 -14.89
N ALA A 231 -11.53 0.80 -14.87
CA ALA A 231 -11.50 -0.17 -15.97
C ALA A 231 -12.88 -0.77 -16.26
N SER A 232 -13.61 -1.20 -15.23
CA SER A 232 -14.96 -1.75 -15.39
C SER A 232 -15.93 -0.70 -15.97
N SER A 233 -15.94 0.51 -15.40
CA SER A 233 -16.79 1.60 -15.87
C SER A 233 -16.47 1.99 -17.33
N TYR A 234 -15.19 2.04 -17.70
CA TYR A 234 -14.74 2.28 -19.08
C TYR A 234 -15.27 1.21 -20.04
N LEU A 235 -15.17 -0.06 -19.67
CA LEU A 235 -15.64 -1.17 -20.48
C LEU A 235 -17.16 -1.17 -20.67
N VAL A 236 -17.92 -0.80 -19.63
CA VAL A 236 -19.37 -0.66 -19.73
C VAL A 236 -19.77 0.56 -20.56
N LEU A 237 -19.24 1.75 -20.21
CA LEU A 237 -19.70 3.02 -20.78
C LEU A 237 -19.22 3.25 -22.21
N TYR A 238 -18.03 2.75 -22.55
CA TYR A 238 -17.45 2.99 -23.89
C TYR A 238 -17.56 1.79 -24.81
N HIS A 239 -17.35 0.56 -24.30
CA HIS A 239 -17.42 -0.66 -25.09
C HIS A 239 -18.78 -1.37 -25.02
N GLY A 240 -19.70 -0.93 -24.18
CA GLY A 240 -21.05 -1.49 -24.07
C GLY A 240 -21.10 -2.91 -23.49
N LEU A 241 -20.05 -3.33 -22.75
CA LEU A 241 -20.05 -4.64 -22.12
C LEU A 241 -21.04 -4.70 -20.96
N SER A 242 -21.54 -5.91 -20.64
CA SER A 242 -22.32 -6.11 -19.42
C SER A 242 -21.46 -5.84 -18.17
N ALA A 243 -22.09 -5.38 -17.09
CA ALA A 243 -21.38 -5.08 -15.85
C ALA A 243 -20.58 -6.26 -15.29
N ASP A 244 -21.14 -7.48 -15.38
CA ASP A 244 -20.47 -8.70 -14.91
C ASP A 244 -19.22 -9.03 -15.72
N THR A 245 -19.32 -8.93 -17.05
CA THR A 245 -18.18 -9.16 -17.96
C THR A 245 -17.09 -8.10 -17.72
N ALA A 246 -17.47 -6.84 -17.61
CA ALA A 246 -16.55 -5.74 -17.36
C ALA A 246 -15.86 -5.87 -15.99
N ALA A 247 -16.57 -6.27 -14.94
CA ALA A 247 -16.00 -6.55 -13.63
C ALA A 247 -14.99 -7.70 -13.67
N GLY A 248 -15.29 -8.78 -14.42
CA GLY A 248 -14.35 -9.89 -14.63
C GLY A 248 -13.05 -9.44 -15.28
N PHE A 249 -13.12 -8.63 -16.35
CA PHE A 249 -11.92 -8.07 -17.01
C PHE A 249 -11.16 -7.10 -16.10
N ALA A 250 -11.84 -6.27 -15.34
CA ALA A 250 -11.19 -5.38 -14.37
C ALA A 250 -10.48 -6.18 -13.25
N GLY A 251 -11.09 -7.29 -12.82
CA GLY A 251 -10.46 -8.22 -11.86
C GLY A 251 -9.16 -8.83 -12.37
N LEU A 252 -9.07 -9.15 -13.67
CA LEU A 252 -7.83 -9.67 -14.28
C LEU A 252 -6.64 -8.70 -14.18
N PHE A 253 -6.89 -7.40 -14.06
CA PHE A 253 -5.83 -6.43 -13.83
C PHE A 253 -5.11 -6.70 -12.49
N PHE A 254 -5.85 -6.91 -11.41
CA PHE A 254 -5.27 -7.22 -10.10
C PHE A 254 -4.62 -8.60 -10.05
N VAL A 255 -5.22 -9.60 -10.70
CA VAL A 255 -4.60 -10.92 -10.87
C VAL A 255 -3.28 -10.78 -11.62
N GLY A 256 -3.27 -10.01 -12.71
CA GLY A 256 -2.06 -9.73 -13.50
C GLY A 256 -0.95 -9.08 -12.68
N ILE A 257 -1.29 -8.09 -11.84
CA ILE A 257 -0.32 -7.45 -10.93
C ILE A 257 0.21 -8.45 -9.90
N THR A 258 -0.67 -9.23 -9.27
CA THR A 258 -0.29 -10.23 -8.25
C THR A 258 0.64 -11.29 -8.82
N VAL A 259 0.25 -11.88 -9.94
CA VAL A 259 1.04 -12.89 -10.67
C VAL A 259 2.34 -12.27 -11.19
N GLY A 260 2.28 -11.06 -11.75
CA GLY A 260 3.45 -10.32 -12.21
C GLY A 260 4.45 -10.05 -11.08
N ARG A 261 3.98 -9.67 -9.87
CA ARG A 261 4.83 -9.51 -8.68
C ARG A 261 5.44 -10.82 -8.20
N ALA A 262 4.69 -11.93 -8.28
CA ALA A 262 5.22 -13.25 -7.98
C ALA A 262 6.38 -13.63 -8.93
N PHE A 263 6.17 -13.48 -10.24
CA PHE A 263 7.20 -13.73 -11.24
C PHE A 263 8.39 -12.76 -11.14
N SER A 264 8.15 -11.51 -10.82
CA SER A 264 9.21 -10.51 -10.61
C SER A 264 10.21 -10.97 -9.56
N GLY A 265 9.77 -11.64 -8.49
CA GLY A 265 10.66 -12.20 -7.48
C GLY A 265 11.67 -13.22 -8.04
N PHE A 266 11.35 -13.92 -9.13
CA PHE A 266 12.30 -14.80 -9.82
C PHE A 266 13.17 -14.06 -10.83
N LEU A 267 12.61 -13.06 -11.51
CA LEU A 267 13.35 -12.25 -12.49
C LEU A 267 14.45 -11.42 -11.84
N THR A 268 14.25 -10.93 -10.63
CA THR A 268 15.25 -10.18 -9.85
C THR A 268 16.49 -11.00 -9.48
N LEU A 269 16.48 -12.33 -9.67
CA LEU A 269 17.70 -13.15 -9.60
C LEU A 269 18.68 -12.88 -10.75
N ARG A 270 18.22 -12.30 -11.85
CA ARG A 270 19.03 -12.03 -13.06
C ARG A 270 19.01 -10.57 -13.50
N LEU A 271 18.00 -9.81 -13.09
CA LEU A 271 17.77 -8.43 -13.50
C LEU A 271 17.85 -7.50 -12.29
N HIS A 272 18.51 -6.36 -12.46
CA HIS A 272 18.57 -5.30 -11.44
C HIS A 272 17.25 -4.50 -11.38
N ASP A 273 16.99 -3.83 -10.25
CA ASP A 273 15.74 -3.09 -10.00
C ASP A 273 15.42 -2.07 -11.10
N ILE A 274 16.41 -1.37 -11.65
CA ILE A 274 16.24 -0.43 -12.77
C ILE A 274 15.69 -1.13 -14.03
N GLN A 275 16.18 -2.35 -14.34
CA GLN A 275 15.70 -3.14 -15.47
C GLN A 275 14.28 -3.65 -15.22
N MET A 276 13.99 -4.03 -13.97
CA MET A 276 12.66 -4.49 -13.56
C MET A 276 11.60 -3.40 -13.74
N ILE A 277 11.90 -2.14 -13.38
CA ILE A 277 10.98 -0.99 -13.53
C ILE A 277 10.59 -0.78 -15.00
N ARG A 278 11.47 -1.12 -15.96
CA ARG A 278 11.23 -0.98 -17.40
C ARG A 278 10.40 -2.13 -18.00
N LEU A 279 10.22 -3.25 -17.28
CA LEU A 279 9.49 -4.42 -17.78
C LEU A 279 7.96 -4.25 -17.74
N GLY A 280 7.42 -3.48 -16.79
CA GLY A 280 5.99 -3.28 -16.68
C GLY A 280 5.53 -2.84 -15.28
N CYS A 281 4.21 -2.75 -15.11
CA CYS A 281 3.61 -2.18 -13.91
C CYS A 281 3.91 -2.98 -12.62
N ALA A 282 3.84 -4.31 -12.68
CA ALA A 282 3.92 -5.17 -11.50
C ALA A 282 5.21 -4.99 -10.66
N PRO A 283 6.43 -4.90 -11.23
CA PRO A 283 7.67 -4.75 -10.48
C PRO A 283 8.00 -3.31 -10.08
N VAL A 284 7.32 -2.30 -10.61
CA VAL A 284 7.69 -0.88 -10.40
C VAL A 284 7.72 -0.52 -8.91
N TYR A 285 6.64 -0.81 -8.20
CA TYR A 285 6.53 -0.48 -6.77
C TYR A 285 7.63 -1.14 -5.93
N PRO A 286 7.79 -2.48 -5.94
CA PRO A 286 8.80 -3.14 -5.14
C PRO A 286 10.23 -2.72 -5.51
N SER A 287 10.52 -2.50 -6.80
CA SER A 287 11.86 -2.13 -7.26
C SER A 287 12.25 -0.70 -6.86
N ILE A 288 11.33 0.27 -6.94
CA ILE A 288 11.60 1.64 -6.47
C ILE A 288 11.91 1.64 -4.97
N ILE A 289 11.13 0.91 -4.17
CA ILE A 289 11.33 0.85 -2.73
C ILE A 289 12.65 0.15 -2.38
N HIS A 290 12.92 -1.01 -3.01
CA HIS A 290 14.12 -1.78 -2.74
C HIS A 290 15.41 -1.01 -3.10
N SER A 291 15.40 -0.25 -4.19
CA SER A 291 16.55 0.57 -4.61
C SER A 291 16.73 1.87 -3.80
N THR A 292 15.78 2.23 -2.94
CA THR A 292 15.85 3.50 -2.16
C THR A 292 17.10 3.60 -1.26
N PRO A 293 17.52 2.56 -0.51
CA PRO A 293 18.74 2.62 0.28
C PRO A 293 20.01 2.80 -0.56
N GLU A 294 20.05 2.23 -1.76
CA GLU A 294 21.15 2.37 -2.71
C GLU A 294 21.24 3.80 -3.26
N HIS A 295 20.09 4.36 -3.68
CA HIS A 295 20.03 5.69 -4.30
C HIS A 295 20.23 6.85 -3.31
N PHE A 296 19.73 6.73 -2.08
CA PHE A 296 19.67 7.86 -1.13
C PHE A 296 20.48 7.63 0.15
N GLY A 297 21.09 6.45 0.28
CA GLY A 297 21.86 6.05 1.46
C GLY A 297 21.01 5.40 2.56
N VAL A 298 21.62 4.43 3.24
CA VAL A 298 20.97 3.60 4.28
C VAL A 298 20.40 4.44 5.42
N GLY A 299 21.14 5.47 5.87
CA GLY A 299 20.71 6.33 6.99
C GLY A 299 19.50 7.23 6.68
N LYS A 300 19.17 7.44 5.41
CA LYS A 300 18.04 8.26 4.96
C LYS A 300 16.88 7.42 4.41
N SER A 301 17.08 6.12 4.21
CA SER A 301 16.11 5.26 3.49
C SER A 301 14.74 5.21 4.15
N GLN A 302 14.66 5.14 5.49
CA GLN A 302 13.39 5.12 6.20
C GLN A 302 12.58 6.40 5.97
N ALA A 303 13.23 7.56 6.05
CA ALA A 303 12.59 8.85 5.82
C ALA A 303 12.15 9.00 4.36
N MET A 304 13.01 8.58 3.41
CA MET A 304 12.70 8.59 1.98
C MET A 304 11.51 7.67 1.64
N ILE A 305 11.50 6.45 2.14
CA ILE A 305 10.39 5.50 1.92
C ILE A 305 9.09 6.06 2.52
N GLY A 306 9.14 6.64 3.72
CA GLY A 306 7.97 7.27 4.33
C GLY A 306 7.37 8.40 3.46
N VAL A 307 8.20 9.23 2.85
CA VAL A 307 7.75 10.31 1.96
C VAL A 307 7.30 9.77 0.59
N GLN A 308 7.96 8.76 0.04
CA GLN A 308 7.52 8.06 -1.16
C GLN A 308 6.12 7.48 -0.97
N MET A 309 5.87 6.78 0.15
CA MET A 309 4.57 6.22 0.51
C MET A 309 3.50 7.30 0.63
N ALA A 310 3.80 8.40 1.36
CA ALA A 310 2.87 9.51 1.49
C ALA A 310 2.51 10.09 0.11
N SER A 311 3.49 10.26 -0.78
CA SER A 311 3.27 10.73 -2.14
C SER A 311 2.41 9.76 -2.97
N ALA A 312 2.66 8.46 -2.84
CA ALA A 312 1.85 7.40 -3.45
C ALA A 312 0.38 7.49 -3.04
N TYR A 313 0.12 7.59 -1.74
CA TYR A 313 -1.25 7.69 -1.21
C TYR A 313 -1.95 8.99 -1.63
N VAL A 314 -1.22 10.09 -1.80
CA VAL A 314 -1.79 11.32 -2.40
C VAL A 314 -2.20 11.05 -3.85
N GLY A 315 -1.39 10.34 -4.63
CA GLY A 315 -1.72 9.93 -6.00
C GLY A 315 -2.98 9.06 -6.06
N THR A 316 -3.03 8.04 -5.20
CA THR A 316 -4.18 7.14 -5.04
C THR A 316 -5.46 7.89 -4.66
N CYS A 317 -5.36 8.91 -3.80
CA CYS A 317 -6.51 9.65 -3.30
C CYS A 317 -7.05 10.66 -4.34
N LEU A 318 -6.16 11.32 -5.10
CA LEU A 318 -6.54 12.44 -5.96
C LEU A 318 -6.85 12.04 -7.40
N MET A 319 -6.04 11.17 -8.00
CA MET A 319 -6.08 10.96 -9.44
C MET A 319 -7.30 10.14 -9.93
N PRO A 320 -7.79 9.12 -9.23
CA PRO A 320 -9.03 8.45 -9.62
C PRO A 320 -10.27 9.36 -9.62
N PRO A 321 -10.52 10.21 -8.58
CA PRO A 321 -11.59 11.20 -8.62
C PRO A 321 -11.44 12.24 -9.75
N VAL A 322 -10.23 12.70 -10.06
CA VAL A 322 -9.97 13.60 -11.17
C VAL A 322 -10.40 12.97 -12.50
N PHE A 323 -10.07 11.69 -12.71
CA PHE A 323 -10.59 10.99 -13.89
C PHE A 323 -12.11 10.85 -13.85
N GLY A 324 -12.71 10.64 -12.68
CA GLY A 324 -14.15 10.60 -12.51
C GLY A 324 -14.85 11.89 -13.02
N LEU A 325 -14.27 13.05 -12.73
CA LEU A 325 -14.76 14.33 -13.27
C LEU A 325 -14.63 14.38 -14.80
N ILE A 326 -13.50 13.91 -15.35
CA ILE A 326 -13.29 13.83 -16.81
C ILE A 326 -14.33 12.89 -17.44
N ALA A 327 -14.55 11.71 -16.86
CA ALA A 327 -15.50 10.74 -17.37
C ALA A 327 -16.94 11.28 -17.36
N ASN A 328 -17.33 12.01 -16.31
CA ASN A 328 -18.66 12.57 -16.17
C ASN A 328 -18.93 13.79 -17.08
N HIS A 329 -17.93 14.68 -17.25
CA HIS A 329 -18.14 15.94 -17.95
C HIS A 329 -17.66 15.94 -19.41
N ILE A 330 -16.78 15.00 -19.77
CA ILE A 330 -16.20 14.92 -21.10
C ILE A 330 -16.47 13.54 -21.72
N SER A 331 -15.72 12.50 -21.32
CA SER A 331 -15.91 11.14 -21.82
C SER A 331 -15.08 10.10 -21.06
N ALA A 332 -15.68 8.94 -20.78
CA ALA A 332 -14.97 7.77 -20.25
C ALA A 332 -13.94 7.20 -21.25
N ALA A 333 -14.10 7.45 -22.57
CA ALA A 333 -13.17 7.05 -23.63
C ALA A 333 -11.74 7.59 -23.43
N LEU A 334 -11.58 8.65 -22.63
CA LEU A 334 -10.28 9.27 -22.35
C LEU A 334 -9.43 8.47 -21.34
N LEU A 335 -9.94 7.38 -20.77
CA LEU A 335 -9.17 6.58 -19.77
C LEU A 335 -7.80 6.15 -20.29
N PRO A 336 -7.65 5.55 -21.50
CA PRO A 336 -6.33 5.15 -21.99
C PRO A 336 -5.38 6.33 -22.14
N LEU A 337 -5.84 7.46 -22.66
CA LEU A 337 -5.02 8.68 -22.83
C LEU A 337 -4.59 9.23 -21.47
N TYR A 338 -5.49 9.26 -20.49
CA TYR A 338 -5.21 9.72 -19.14
C TYR A 338 -4.12 8.85 -18.47
N LEU A 339 -4.24 7.52 -18.59
CA LEU A 339 -3.26 6.59 -18.04
C LEU A 339 -1.91 6.72 -18.77
N LEU A 340 -1.90 6.90 -20.10
CA LEU A 340 -0.68 7.11 -20.88
C LEU A 340 0.05 8.39 -20.47
N LEU A 341 -0.65 9.48 -20.21
CA LEU A 341 -0.05 10.73 -19.75
C LEU A 341 0.61 10.58 -18.36
N ILE A 342 -0.06 9.87 -17.44
CA ILE A 342 0.50 9.57 -16.12
C ILE A 342 1.73 8.66 -16.26
N LEU A 343 1.66 7.64 -17.12
CA LEU A 343 2.78 6.72 -17.39
C LEU A 343 3.99 7.48 -17.96
N ALA A 344 3.77 8.35 -18.94
CA ALA A 344 4.83 9.15 -19.53
C ALA A 344 5.51 10.07 -18.49
N LEU A 345 4.72 10.71 -17.63
CA LEU A 345 5.23 11.52 -16.53
C LEU A 345 6.02 10.66 -15.53
N MET A 346 5.54 9.48 -15.20
CA MET A 346 6.23 8.52 -14.31
C MET A 346 7.62 8.17 -14.87
N ILE A 347 7.70 7.76 -16.13
CA ILE A 347 8.96 7.40 -16.80
C ILE A 347 9.91 8.59 -16.81
N PHE A 348 9.42 9.78 -17.22
CA PHE A 348 10.23 11.00 -17.26
C PHE A 348 10.81 11.34 -15.87
N MET A 349 10.00 11.28 -14.81
CA MET A 349 10.44 11.59 -13.46
C MET A 349 11.43 10.55 -12.92
N HIS A 350 11.22 9.27 -13.24
CA HIS A 350 12.14 8.20 -12.84
C HIS A 350 13.51 8.35 -13.51
N GLU A 351 13.56 8.56 -14.83
CA GLU A 351 14.83 8.78 -15.56
C GLU A 351 15.56 10.05 -15.09
N LYS A 352 14.81 11.12 -14.79
CA LYS A 352 15.37 12.35 -14.21
C LYS A 352 15.94 12.13 -12.80
N MET A 353 15.30 11.27 -12.00
CA MET A 353 15.81 10.86 -10.69
C MET A 353 17.14 10.16 -10.84
N LEU A 354 17.23 9.14 -11.71
CA LEU A 354 18.45 8.40 -11.93
C LEU A 354 19.63 9.31 -12.36
N ARG A 355 19.40 10.23 -13.29
CA ARG A 355 20.43 11.21 -13.67
C ARG A 355 20.92 12.01 -12.47
N LYS A 356 20.02 12.53 -11.64
CA LYS A 356 20.42 13.34 -10.46
C LYS A 356 21.15 12.55 -9.38
N VAL A 357 20.87 11.26 -9.24
CA VAL A 357 21.50 10.40 -8.24
C VAL A 357 22.89 9.92 -8.69
N TYR A 358 23.06 9.63 -9.97
CA TYR A 358 24.32 9.08 -10.51
C TYR A 358 25.27 10.16 -11.06
N GLU A 359 24.78 11.40 -11.31
CA GLU A 359 25.60 12.54 -11.76
C GLU A 359 25.99 13.47 -10.60
N SER A 360 25.49 13.28 -9.38
CA SER A 360 25.85 14.01 -8.15
C SER A 360 26.91 13.27 -7.34
#